data_57575db5fbed42b036cdcc32557fb10f
#
_entry.id   57575db5fbed42b036cdcc32557fb10f
#
_cell.length_a   1.000
_cell.length_b   1.000
_cell.length_c   1.000
_cell.angle_alpha   90.00
_cell.angle_beta   90.00
_cell.angle_gamma   90.00
#
_symmetry.space_group_name_H-M   'P 1'
#
loop_
_entity.id
_entity.type
_entity.pdbx_description
1 polymer ?
#
loop_
_entity_poly.entity_id
_entity_poly.type
_entity_poly.pdbx_seq_one_letter_code
_entity_poly.pdbx_strand_id
1 'polypeptide(L)'
;MWYHVPFCINAVSEWHRGMVFAFPYAFLKDSFNVSTNKQIIIMDFSDRLFYDIPATIKPYLNDVYVDSLGNVIAHKPGVGKRVMLIAHNDVVRLMVTYVDERGFLYVKPAGGVDVSLLPARKVVIKHNGKEYIGIIGKKPIHLLRDEQNSKIAFENLWIDIGARNQDEAQNFVSIGDYVYFEASYEKLPNGLIAGPYFDNHAGVYALLNVAEQLHDTDIPYDLYIVASNHEEIGLRGAAVAAYTIKPDVCICIDATHATDYPSMNIINEGDIKLGGGCVLAKGPNIFQELFDSLESIAKEQGIKYQLEVSPYPTGTDANVIQMSMDGIKTALISIPCRYMHTPYEICSQKDINATMEIIKRFLCR
;
A
#
# COMPACT_ATOMS: atom_id res chain seq x y z
N MET A 1 -18.87 23.46 -47.01
CA MET A 1 -17.76 23.00 -47.85
C MET A 1 -17.40 21.59 -47.43
N TRP A 2 -17.85 20.63 -48.20
CA TRP A 2 -17.70 19.20 -47.96
C TRP A 2 -16.49 18.73 -48.77
N TYR A 3 -15.55 17.99 -48.15
CA TYR A 3 -14.54 17.25 -48.88
C TYR A 3 -14.82 15.76 -48.72
N HIS A 4 -15.15 15.16 -49.87
CA HIS A 4 -15.23 13.72 -50.12
C HIS A 4 -13.80 13.14 -50.22
N VAL A 5 -13.57 11.97 -49.60
CA VAL A 5 -12.47 11.07 -49.96
C VAL A 5 -13.07 9.68 -50.23
N PRO A 6 -12.69 9.03 -51.33
CA PRO A 6 -13.40 7.88 -51.88
C PRO A 6 -12.97 6.56 -51.20
N PHE A 7 -13.95 5.68 -51.06
CA PHE A 7 -13.80 4.26 -50.76
C PHE A 7 -13.14 3.51 -51.92
N CYS A 8 -12.12 2.71 -51.61
CA CYS A 8 -11.76 1.57 -52.47
C CYS A 8 -12.11 0.28 -51.70
N ILE A 9 -13.11 -0.42 -52.26
CA ILE A 9 -13.45 -1.81 -51.94
C ILE A 9 -12.63 -2.70 -52.88
N ASN A 10 -11.86 -3.66 -52.31
CA ASN A 10 -11.74 -5.03 -52.83
C ASN A 10 -10.68 -5.79 -52.02
N ALA A 11 -11.07 -6.77 -51.27
CA ALA A 11 -10.70 -8.19 -51.38
C ALA A 11 -11.09 -8.93 -50.08
N VAL A 12 -12.13 -9.75 -50.24
CA VAL A 12 -12.48 -10.82 -49.29
C VAL A 12 -11.59 -12.02 -49.64
N SER A 13 -10.87 -12.56 -48.63
CA SER A 13 -10.70 -13.99 -48.43
C SER A 13 -9.58 -14.30 -47.42
N GLU A 14 -9.86 -15.32 -46.59
CA GLU A 14 -8.94 -16.03 -45.69
C GLU A 14 -8.76 -15.48 -44.26
N TRP A 15 -9.76 -15.73 -43.44
CA TRP A 15 -9.62 -15.86 -42.00
C TRP A 15 -9.59 -17.36 -41.63
N HIS A 16 -8.41 -17.92 -41.44
CA HIS A 16 -8.19 -19.06 -40.52
C HIS A 16 -6.70 -19.17 -40.18
N ARG A 17 -6.35 -18.77 -38.97
CA ARG A 17 -5.40 -19.40 -38.04
C ARG A 17 -4.92 -18.38 -37.03
N GLY A 18 -5.10 -18.73 -35.75
CA GLY A 18 -4.80 -17.91 -34.59
C GLY A 18 -3.40 -17.27 -34.60
N MET A 19 -3.37 -15.97 -34.38
CA MET A 19 -2.20 -15.24 -33.95
C MET A 19 -2.49 -14.68 -32.57
N VAL A 20 -1.94 -15.37 -31.58
CA VAL A 20 -1.69 -14.80 -30.25
C VAL A 20 -0.64 -13.73 -30.46
N PHE A 21 -0.99 -12.47 -30.33
CA PHE A 21 -0.01 -11.40 -30.20
C PHE A 21 0.63 -11.49 -28.82
N ALA A 22 1.68 -12.27 -28.72
CA ALA A 22 2.66 -12.13 -27.65
C ALA A 22 3.49 -10.89 -27.96
N PHE A 23 3.29 -9.81 -27.23
CA PHE A 23 4.26 -8.71 -27.20
C PHE A 23 5.56 -9.25 -26.61
N PRO A 24 6.72 -9.07 -27.27
CA PRO A 24 7.97 -9.55 -26.72
C PRO A 24 8.43 -8.70 -25.55
N TYR A 25 8.31 -9.24 -24.37
CA TYR A 25 9.03 -8.80 -23.16
C TYR A 25 10.51 -9.16 -23.24
N ALA A 26 11.19 -8.61 -24.23
CA ALA A 26 12.63 -8.91 -24.43
C ALA A 26 13.41 -7.66 -24.85
N PHE A 27 13.31 -6.57 -24.06
CA PHE A 27 14.19 -5.41 -24.28
C PHE A 27 14.44 -4.61 -22.99
N LEU A 28 14.92 -5.26 -21.93
CA LEU A 28 15.55 -4.58 -20.79
C LEU A 28 16.45 -5.52 -19.98
N LYS A 29 17.25 -6.32 -20.66
CA LYS A 29 18.22 -7.22 -20.00
C LYS A 29 19.67 -6.96 -20.35
N ASP A 30 20.06 -5.83 -20.84
CA ASP A 30 21.49 -5.51 -21.00
C ASP A 30 21.74 -4.01 -20.79
N SER A 31 22.40 -3.72 -19.70
CA SER A 31 23.30 -2.60 -19.40
C SER A 31 23.10 -2.02 -18.01
N PHE A 32 23.60 -2.71 -16.99
CA PHE A 32 24.17 -2.05 -15.82
C PHE A 32 25.27 -2.97 -15.23
N ASN A 33 26.47 -2.81 -15.76
CA ASN A 33 27.68 -3.20 -15.05
C ASN A 33 27.85 -2.23 -13.89
N VAL A 34 27.66 -2.66 -12.65
CA VAL A 34 27.87 -1.85 -11.46
C VAL A 34 28.90 -2.50 -10.56
N SER A 35 30.02 -1.82 -10.43
CA SER A 35 31.00 -2.02 -9.38
C SER A 35 30.36 -1.82 -8.00
N THR A 36 30.50 -2.79 -7.13
CA THR A 36 30.52 -2.74 -5.66
C THR A 36 29.89 -1.52 -4.94
N ASN A 37 28.60 -1.33 -5.11
CA ASN A 37 27.68 -0.78 -4.12
C ASN A 37 26.40 -1.58 -4.28
N LYS A 38 25.99 -2.35 -3.25
CA LYS A 38 24.73 -3.08 -3.26
C LYS A 38 23.60 -2.07 -3.47
N GLN A 39 23.24 -1.86 -4.73
CA GLN A 39 22.04 -1.12 -5.06
C GLN A 39 20.87 -1.93 -4.53
N ILE A 40 20.06 -1.30 -3.71
CA ILE A 40 18.76 -1.78 -3.28
C ILE A 40 18.01 -2.20 -4.54
N ILE A 41 17.73 -3.48 -4.64
CA ILE A 41 16.90 -4.01 -5.72
C ILE A 41 15.56 -3.32 -5.54
N ILE A 42 15.18 -2.47 -6.47
CA ILE A 42 13.82 -1.94 -6.55
C ILE A 42 12.96 -3.17 -6.79
N MET A 43 12.23 -3.64 -5.79
CA MET A 43 11.24 -4.70 -6.00
C MET A 43 10.34 -4.24 -7.12
N ASP A 44 10.15 -5.09 -8.10
CA ASP A 44 9.21 -4.81 -9.16
C ASP A 44 7.81 -4.96 -8.56
N PHE A 45 7.19 -3.83 -8.24
CA PHE A 45 5.82 -3.78 -7.75
C PHE A 45 4.82 -4.32 -8.80
N SER A 46 5.32 -4.64 -10.02
CA SER A 46 4.45 -4.90 -11.19
C SER A 46 3.75 -6.25 -11.19
N ASP A 47 4.18 -7.24 -10.39
CA ASP A 47 3.73 -8.61 -10.62
C ASP A 47 2.75 -9.19 -9.60
N ARG A 48 2.48 -8.54 -8.46
CA ARG A 48 1.52 -9.09 -7.47
C ARG A 48 0.80 -7.98 -6.71
N LEU A 49 -0.51 -7.99 -6.76
CA LEU A 49 -1.39 -7.10 -6.00
C LEU A 49 -1.22 -7.26 -4.49
N PHE A 50 -0.68 -8.40 -4.05
CA PHE A 50 -0.34 -8.72 -2.66
C PHE A 50 0.92 -9.56 -2.65
N TYR A 51 1.90 -9.14 -1.85
CA TYR A 51 3.08 -9.95 -1.59
C TYR A 51 2.69 -11.23 -0.87
N ASP A 52 3.28 -12.35 -1.28
CA ASP A 52 3.38 -13.50 -0.41
C ASP A 52 4.49 -13.19 0.62
N ILE A 53 4.12 -12.38 1.63
CA ILE A 53 5.06 -11.91 2.65
C ILE A 53 5.74 -13.09 3.34
N PRO A 54 5.03 -14.15 3.77
CA PRO A 54 5.67 -15.34 4.31
C PRO A 54 6.76 -15.91 3.40
N ALA A 55 6.48 -16.09 2.12
CA ALA A 55 7.47 -16.60 1.18
C ALA A 55 8.63 -15.64 0.93
N THR A 56 8.36 -14.33 0.97
CA THR A 56 9.37 -13.29 0.74
C THR A 56 10.33 -13.12 1.92
N ILE A 57 9.84 -13.19 3.16
CA ILE A 57 10.64 -12.97 4.36
C ILE A 57 11.36 -14.23 4.86
N LYS A 58 10.82 -15.42 4.58
CA LYS A 58 11.36 -16.71 5.03
C LYS A 58 12.82 -16.99 4.66
N PRO A 59 13.37 -16.53 3.52
CA PRO A 59 14.78 -16.67 3.22
C PRO A 59 15.71 -15.93 4.20
N TYR A 60 15.20 -14.91 4.87
CA TYR A 60 15.98 -14.04 5.75
C TYR A 60 15.75 -14.32 7.24
N LEU A 61 14.55 -14.81 7.60
CA LEU A 61 14.13 -15.11 8.97
C LEU A 61 13.45 -16.47 9.02
N ASN A 62 13.97 -17.38 9.85
CA ASN A 62 13.56 -18.79 9.84
C ASN A 62 12.22 -19.05 10.57
N ASP A 63 11.88 -18.24 11.55
CA ASP A 63 10.66 -18.39 12.36
C ASP A 63 9.60 -17.42 11.84
N VAL A 64 8.80 -17.90 10.87
CA VAL A 64 7.75 -17.12 10.20
C VAL A 64 6.43 -17.84 10.33
N TYR A 65 5.42 -17.17 10.87
CA TYR A 65 4.07 -17.70 11.00
C TYR A 65 2.99 -16.63 10.73
N VAL A 66 1.79 -17.09 10.50
CA VAL A 66 0.59 -16.24 10.34
C VAL A 66 -0.34 -16.50 11.51
N ASP A 67 -0.75 -15.44 12.21
CA ASP A 67 -1.68 -15.55 13.34
C ASP A 67 -3.15 -15.63 12.89
N SER A 68 -4.07 -15.71 13.87
CA SER A 68 -5.51 -15.85 13.60
C SER A 68 -6.16 -14.62 12.93
N LEU A 69 -5.54 -13.45 13.00
CA LEU A 69 -6.00 -12.23 12.32
C LEU A 69 -5.33 -12.04 10.96
N GLY A 70 -4.41 -12.92 10.57
CA GLY A 70 -3.69 -12.81 9.30
C GLY A 70 -2.45 -11.91 9.38
N ASN A 71 -1.99 -11.53 10.59
CA ASN A 71 -0.69 -10.89 10.73
C ASN A 71 0.41 -11.88 10.33
N VAL A 72 1.35 -11.44 9.51
CA VAL A 72 2.57 -12.20 9.25
C VAL A 72 3.63 -11.75 10.25
N ILE A 73 4.12 -12.68 11.05
CA ILE A 73 5.09 -12.43 12.12
C ILE A 73 6.35 -13.22 11.80
N ALA A 74 7.47 -12.52 11.73
CA ALA A 74 8.78 -13.11 11.53
C ALA A 74 9.69 -12.76 12.73
N HIS A 75 10.47 -13.71 13.20
CA HIS A 75 11.28 -13.59 14.41
C HIS A 75 12.75 -13.86 14.13
N LYS A 76 13.61 -12.95 14.59
CA LYS A 76 15.05 -13.12 14.68
C LYS A 76 15.43 -13.19 16.16
N PRO A 77 15.71 -14.39 16.70
CA PRO A 77 16.04 -14.56 18.10
C PRO A 77 17.29 -13.77 18.51
N GLY A 78 17.25 -13.16 19.68
CA GLY A 78 18.34 -12.41 20.27
C GLY A 78 18.27 -12.39 21.79
N VAL A 79 19.30 -11.84 22.45
CA VAL A 79 19.44 -11.84 23.91
C VAL A 79 19.09 -10.51 24.58
N GLY A 80 18.78 -9.48 23.80
CA GLY A 80 18.49 -8.13 24.29
C GLY A 80 17.00 -7.88 24.52
N LYS A 81 16.66 -6.59 24.53
CA LYS A 81 15.26 -6.16 24.56
C LYS A 81 14.51 -6.67 23.35
N ARG A 82 13.24 -6.97 23.58
CA ARG A 82 12.34 -7.35 22.49
C ARG A 82 11.90 -6.11 21.72
N VAL A 83 12.27 -6.05 20.46
CA VAL A 83 11.90 -4.97 19.55
C VAL A 83 10.91 -5.51 18.51
N MET A 84 9.81 -4.80 18.31
CA MET A 84 8.85 -5.06 17.26
C MET A 84 8.92 -3.94 16.23
N LEU A 85 9.14 -4.31 14.96
CA LEU A 85 8.92 -3.46 13.80
C LEU A 85 7.59 -3.86 13.17
N ILE A 86 6.74 -2.91 12.84
CA ILE A 86 5.41 -3.21 12.32
C ILE A 86 4.99 -2.23 11.22
N ALA A 87 4.39 -2.75 10.16
CA ALA A 87 3.70 -2.01 9.11
C ALA A 87 2.48 -2.81 8.66
N HIS A 88 1.38 -2.17 8.31
CA HIS A 88 0.20 -2.93 7.88
C HIS A 88 0.27 -3.33 6.41
N ASN A 89 -0.33 -4.49 6.11
CA ASN A 89 -0.38 -5.08 4.77
C ASN A 89 -1.76 -5.05 4.15
N ASP A 90 -2.79 -4.83 4.96
CA ASP A 90 -4.12 -4.61 4.39
C ASP A 90 -4.22 -3.22 3.76
N VAL A 91 -5.17 -3.07 2.86
CA VAL A 91 -5.36 -1.88 2.04
C VAL A 91 -6.83 -1.50 1.99
N VAL A 92 -7.12 -0.23 1.76
CA VAL A 92 -8.48 0.22 1.44
C VAL A 92 -9.01 -0.52 0.22
N ARG A 93 -10.24 -1.01 0.29
CA ARG A 93 -10.86 -1.84 -0.75
C ARG A 93 -12.38 -1.73 -0.72
N LEU A 94 -13.02 -2.35 -1.69
CA LEU A 94 -14.48 -2.46 -1.68
C LEU A 94 -14.89 -3.91 -1.39
N MET A 95 -16.14 -4.10 -0.98
CA MET A 95 -16.74 -5.42 -0.77
C MET A 95 -18.05 -5.50 -1.51
N VAL A 96 -18.28 -6.58 -2.25
CA VAL A 96 -19.56 -6.87 -2.91
C VAL A 96 -20.62 -7.09 -1.86
N THR A 97 -21.69 -6.28 -1.89
CA THR A 97 -22.79 -6.38 -0.93
C THR A 97 -24.11 -6.80 -1.56
N TYR A 98 -24.25 -6.67 -2.89
CA TYR A 98 -25.45 -7.06 -3.61
C TYR A 98 -25.13 -7.30 -5.09
N VAL A 99 -25.87 -8.21 -5.73
CA VAL A 99 -25.84 -8.46 -7.17
C VAL A 99 -27.27 -8.30 -7.69
N ASP A 100 -27.49 -7.41 -8.66
CA ASP A 100 -28.84 -7.18 -9.19
C ASP A 100 -29.26 -8.23 -10.25
N GLU A 101 -30.54 -8.24 -10.62
CA GLU A 101 -31.11 -9.18 -11.61
C GLU A 101 -30.44 -9.09 -13.00
N ARG A 102 -29.78 -7.97 -13.30
CA ARG A 102 -29.06 -7.74 -14.56
C ARG A 102 -27.60 -8.14 -14.48
N GLY A 103 -27.10 -8.57 -13.31
CA GLY A 103 -25.73 -9.01 -13.09
C GLY A 103 -24.75 -7.90 -12.70
N PHE A 104 -25.22 -6.67 -12.36
CA PHE A 104 -24.36 -5.62 -11.83
C PHE A 104 -24.12 -5.82 -10.33
N LEU A 105 -22.88 -5.51 -9.90
CA LEU A 105 -22.47 -5.64 -8.51
C LEU A 105 -22.55 -4.28 -7.80
N TYR A 106 -23.07 -4.28 -6.59
CA TYR A 106 -23.07 -3.12 -5.70
C TYR A 106 -22.10 -3.38 -4.55
N VAL A 107 -21.41 -2.33 -4.13
CA VAL A 107 -20.27 -2.45 -3.19
C VAL A 107 -20.37 -1.42 -2.07
N LYS A 108 -19.71 -1.75 -0.96
CA LYS A 108 -19.41 -0.80 0.13
C LYS A 108 -17.92 -0.74 0.39
N PRO A 109 -17.40 0.38 0.93
CA PRO A 109 -15.98 0.49 1.27
C PRO A 109 -15.64 -0.34 2.50
N ALA A 110 -14.44 -0.90 2.50
CA ALA A 110 -13.74 -1.44 3.66
C ALA A 110 -12.45 -0.61 3.81
N GLY A 111 -12.46 0.30 4.77
CA GLY A 111 -11.49 1.40 4.92
C GLY A 111 -11.99 2.71 4.32
N GLY A 112 -11.15 3.74 4.38
CA GLY A 112 -11.45 5.10 3.92
C GLY A 112 -11.29 5.26 2.41
N VAL A 113 -12.34 5.11 1.62
CA VAL A 113 -12.30 5.23 0.15
C VAL A 113 -13.04 6.48 -0.30
N ASP A 114 -12.39 7.34 -1.07
CA ASP A 114 -13.05 8.49 -1.71
C ASP A 114 -13.92 8.03 -2.90
N VAL A 115 -15.22 8.02 -2.68
CA VAL A 115 -16.21 7.60 -3.68
C VAL A 115 -16.16 8.45 -4.96
N SER A 116 -15.72 9.70 -4.87
CA SER A 116 -15.68 10.62 -6.03
C SER A 116 -14.68 10.20 -7.10
N LEU A 117 -13.68 9.42 -6.72
CA LEU A 117 -12.61 8.93 -7.59
C LEU A 117 -12.88 7.55 -8.21
N LEU A 118 -13.99 6.91 -7.84
CA LEU A 118 -14.31 5.56 -8.29
C LEU A 118 -14.87 5.43 -9.70
N PRO A 119 -15.68 6.37 -10.24
CA PRO A 119 -16.27 6.21 -11.56
C PRO A 119 -15.24 5.96 -12.66
N ALA A 120 -15.55 5.00 -13.54
CA ALA A 120 -14.71 4.58 -14.66
C ALA A 120 -13.40 3.85 -14.27
N ARG A 121 -13.22 3.49 -13.00
CA ARG A 121 -12.05 2.70 -12.59
C ARG A 121 -12.21 1.25 -12.97
N LYS A 122 -11.10 0.67 -13.42
CA LYS A 122 -10.93 -0.77 -13.54
C LYS A 122 -10.61 -1.33 -12.17
N VAL A 123 -11.27 -2.44 -11.83
CA VAL A 123 -11.11 -3.12 -10.54
C VAL A 123 -10.92 -4.62 -10.75
N VAL A 124 -10.36 -5.26 -9.73
CA VAL A 124 -10.12 -6.71 -9.68
C VAL A 124 -10.93 -7.29 -8.54
N ILE A 125 -11.83 -8.22 -8.84
CA ILE A 125 -12.60 -8.97 -7.86
C ILE A 125 -11.91 -10.31 -7.62
N LYS A 126 -11.63 -10.65 -6.36
CA LYS A 126 -11.04 -11.95 -5.99
C LYS A 126 -12.13 -12.91 -5.52
N HIS A 127 -12.31 -14.01 -6.23
CA HIS A 127 -13.27 -15.07 -5.91
C HIS A 127 -12.63 -16.44 -6.06
N ASN A 128 -12.64 -17.26 -4.99
CA ASN A 128 -12.14 -18.64 -5.00
C ASN A 128 -10.75 -18.81 -5.65
N GLY A 129 -9.80 -17.90 -5.33
CA GLY A 129 -8.44 -17.92 -5.85
C GLY A 129 -8.30 -17.48 -7.32
N LYS A 130 -9.38 -16.98 -7.93
CA LYS A 130 -9.37 -16.39 -9.28
C LYS A 130 -9.60 -14.90 -9.21
N GLU A 131 -9.18 -14.22 -10.25
CA GLU A 131 -9.34 -12.77 -10.41
C GLU A 131 -10.26 -12.47 -11.60
N TYR A 132 -11.22 -11.59 -11.39
CA TYR A 132 -12.16 -11.14 -12.39
C TYR A 132 -12.09 -9.62 -12.53
N ILE A 133 -12.12 -9.14 -13.74
CA ILE A 133 -12.07 -7.71 -14.02
C ILE A 133 -13.47 -7.13 -14.04
N GLY A 134 -13.62 -5.95 -13.43
CA GLY A 134 -14.83 -5.17 -13.50
C GLY A 134 -14.54 -3.69 -13.76
N ILE A 135 -15.54 -2.98 -14.23
CA ILE A 135 -15.50 -1.52 -14.44
C ILE A 135 -16.54 -0.86 -13.56
N ILE A 136 -16.12 0.14 -12.77
CA ILE A 136 -17.07 0.92 -11.96
C ILE A 136 -17.84 1.88 -12.87
N GLY A 137 -19.12 1.63 -13.02
CA GLY A 137 -20.04 2.42 -13.80
C GLY A 137 -20.81 3.45 -13.00
N LYS A 138 -21.23 4.50 -13.66
CA LYS A 138 -22.23 5.47 -13.19
C LYS A 138 -23.09 5.96 -14.34
N LYS A 139 -24.24 6.58 -14.05
CA LYS A 139 -25.07 7.22 -15.06
C LYS A 139 -24.28 8.30 -15.80
N PRO A 140 -24.19 8.25 -17.16
CA PRO A 140 -23.40 9.21 -17.92
C PRO A 140 -24.05 10.63 -17.87
N ILE A 141 -23.22 11.66 -18.02
CA ILE A 141 -23.65 13.06 -17.91
C ILE A 141 -24.78 13.43 -18.86
N HIS A 142 -24.79 12.86 -20.06
CA HIS A 142 -25.82 13.13 -21.10
C HIS A 142 -27.21 12.59 -20.72
N LEU A 143 -27.28 11.68 -19.74
CA LEU A 143 -28.53 11.11 -19.22
C LEU A 143 -28.91 11.65 -17.84
N LEU A 144 -28.08 12.51 -17.23
CA LEU A 144 -28.33 13.21 -15.98
C LEU A 144 -29.11 14.51 -16.24
N ARG A 145 -30.41 14.48 -16.34
CA ARG A 145 -31.23 15.67 -16.64
C ARG A 145 -31.14 16.68 -15.47
N ASP A 146 -32.10 16.62 -14.54
CA ASP A 146 -32.20 17.53 -13.39
C ASP A 146 -31.29 17.11 -12.22
N GLU A 147 -30.60 15.98 -12.33
CA GLU A 147 -29.65 15.43 -11.35
C GLU A 147 -28.20 15.89 -11.58
N GLN A 148 -27.97 16.91 -12.41
CA GLN A 148 -26.62 17.34 -12.83
C GLN A 148 -25.69 17.73 -11.66
N ASN A 149 -26.25 18.07 -10.54
CA ASN A 149 -25.53 18.42 -9.31
C ASN A 149 -25.58 17.32 -8.24
N SER A 150 -26.02 16.11 -8.56
CA SER A 150 -26.07 15.03 -7.59
C SER A 150 -24.64 14.61 -7.18
N LYS A 151 -24.41 14.64 -5.88
CA LYS A 151 -23.15 14.16 -5.29
C LYS A 151 -22.93 12.68 -5.66
N ILE A 152 -21.72 12.33 -6.08
CA ILE A 152 -21.35 10.91 -6.30
C ILE A 152 -21.45 10.19 -4.95
N ALA A 153 -22.19 9.09 -4.91
CA ALA A 153 -22.40 8.27 -3.73
C ALA A 153 -22.35 6.77 -4.13
N PHE A 154 -22.02 5.90 -3.19
CA PHE A 154 -21.91 4.45 -3.45
C PHE A 154 -23.19 3.84 -4.00
N GLU A 155 -24.35 4.35 -3.59
CA GLU A 155 -25.66 3.89 -4.04
C GLU A 155 -25.92 4.15 -5.53
N ASN A 156 -25.17 5.06 -6.13
CA ASN A 156 -25.29 5.46 -7.54
C ASN A 156 -24.20 4.86 -8.43
N LEU A 157 -23.38 3.96 -7.87
CA LEU A 157 -22.31 3.26 -8.57
C LEU A 157 -22.59 1.76 -8.59
N TRP A 158 -22.10 1.12 -9.63
CA TRP A 158 -22.13 -0.34 -9.77
C TRP A 158 -20.84 -0.81 -10.44
N ILE A 159 -20.54 -2.10 -10.32
CA ILE A 159 -19.44 -2.73 -11.07
C ILE A 159 -20.06 -3.61 -12.16
N ASP A 160 -19.60 -3.39 -13.37
CA ASP A 160 -19.95 -4.18 -14.53
C ASP A 160 -18.83 -5.20 -14.81
N ILE A 161 -19.17 -6.49 -14.75
CA ILE A 161 -18.27 -7.63 -15.04
C ILE A 161 -18.63 -8.30 -16.37
N GLY A 162 -19.57 -7.73 -17.14
CA GLY A 162 -20.05 -8.27 -18.41
C GLY A 162 -21.04 -9.44 -18.28
N ALA A 163 -21.56 -9.72 -17.09
CA ALA A 163 -22.59 -10.74 -16.88
C ALA A 163 -23.95 -10.28 -17.46
N ARG A 164 -24.72 -11.21 -17.99
CA ARG A 164 -26.03 -10.94 -18.61
C ARG A 164 -27.20 -10.93 -17.62
N ASN A 165 -27.01 -11.56 -16.47
CA ASN A 165 -28.00 -11.68 -15.40
C ASN A 165 -27.32 -12.08 -14.08
N GLN A 166 -28.10 -12.11 -13.01
CA GLN A 166 -27.63 -12.43 -11.66
C GLN A 166 -27.01 -13.85 -11.58
N ASP A 167 -27.66 -14.87 -12.16
CA ASP A 167 -27.17 -16.25 -12.11
C ASP A 167 -25.79 -16.38 -12.78
N GLU A 168 -25.59 -15.70 -13.90
CA GLU A 168 -24.29 -15.69 -14.58
C GLU A 168 -23.24 -14.95 -13.75
N ALA A 169 -23.58 -13.81 -13.15
CA ALA A 169 -22.66 -13.06 -12.28
C ALA A 169 -22.21 -13.91 -11.08
N GLN A 170 -23.11 -14.66 -10.47
CA GLN A 170 -22.83 -15.53 -9.32
C GLN A 170 -21.90 -16.71 -9.65
N ASN A 171 -21.66 -17.03 -10.93
CA ASN A 171 -20.63 -17.99 -11.32
C ASN A 171 -19.21 -17.41 -11.22
N PHE A 172 -19.08 -16.09 -11.13
CA PHE A 172 -17.80 -15.38 -11.13
C PHE A 172 -17.52 -14.69 -9.80
N VAL A 173 -18.58 -14.28 -9.06
CA VAL A 173 -18.45 -13.50 -7.82
C VAL A 173 -19.51 -13.90 -6.82
N SER A 174 -19.25 -13.64 -5.53
CA SER A 174 -20.19 -13.82 -4.43
C SER A 174 -20.32 -12.54 -3.60
N ILE A 175 -21.43 -12.39 -2.91
CA ILE A 175 -21.58 -11.39 -1.86
C ILE A 175 -20.53 -11.66 -0.79
N GLY A 176 -19.78 -10.61 -0.39
CA GLY A 176 -18.66 -10.72 0.53
C GLY A 176 -17.30 -10.76 -0.14
N ASP A 177 -17.22 -10.92 -1.46
CA ASP A 177 -15.93 -10.85 -2.18
C ASP A 177 -15.34 -9.45 -2.11
N TYR A 178 -14.03 -9.38 -2.00
CA TYR A 178 -13.29 -8.13 -2.03
C TYR A 178 -12.99 -7.69 -3.46
N VAL A 179 -13.05 -6.37 -3.63
CA VAL A 179 -12.77 -5.68 -4.88
C VAL A 179 -11.62 -4.70 -4.66
N TYR A 180 -10.59 -4.83 -5.47
CA TYR A 180 -9.36 -4.06 -5.39
C TYR A 180 -9.21 -3.14 -6.59
N PHE A 181 -8.52 -2.02 -6.42
CA PHE A 181 -8.07 -1.22 -7.56
C PHE A 181 -7.04 -2.01 -8.36
N GLU A 182 -7.08 -1.87 -9.68
CA GLU A 182 -6.03 -2.45 -10.51
C GLU A 182 -4.67 -1.88 -10.12
N ALA A 183 -3.71 -2.75 -9.80
CA ALA A 183 -2.36 -2.34 -9.48
C ALA A 183 -1.55 -2.13 -10.76
N SER A 184 -1.11 -0.89 -10.96
CA SER A 184 -0.13 -0.51 -11.96
C SER A 184 0.82 0.49 -11.31
N TYR A 185 2.12 0.22 -11.37
CA TYR A 185 3.13 1.07 -10.76
C TYR A 185 3.98 1.72 -11.84
N GLU A 186 4.10 3.05 -11.77
CA GLU A 186 4.78 3.85 -12.77
C GLU A 186 5.94 4.64 -12.15
N LYS A 187 7.09 4.62 -12.81
CA LYS A 187 8.22 5.45 -12.42
C LYS A 187 8.03 6.87 -12.96
N LEU A 188 8.02 7.83 -12.07
CA LEU A 188 7.96 9.25 -12.41
C LEU A 188 9.35 9.88 -12.30
N PRO A 189 9.57 11.07 -12.90
CA PRO A 189 10.82 11.82 -12.71
C PRO A 189 11.20 12.04 -11.24
N ASN A 190 12.48 12.32 -10.99
CA ASN A 190 13.04 12.63 -9.67
C ASN A 190 13.00 11.49 -8.64
N GLY A 191 12.80 10.24 -9.07
CA GLY A 191 12.76 9.07 -8.19
C GLY A 191 11.44 8.94 -7.45
N LEU A 192 10.37 9.51 -8.02
CA LEU A 192 9.00 9.29 -7.56
C LEU A 192 8.42 8.02 -8.20
N ILE A 193 7.49 7.40 -7.51
CA ILE A 193 6.77 6.20 -7.94
C ILE A 193 5.28 6.47 -7.74
N ALA A 194 4.47 6.23 -8.76
CA ALA A 194 3.02 6.30 -8.70
C ALA A 194 2.39 4.92 -8.77
N GLY A 195 1.35 4.67 -8.01
CA GLY A 195 0.61 3.41 -7.97
C GLY A 195 -0.37 3.36 -6.81
N PRO A 196 -1.22 2.35 -6.71
CA PRO A 196 -2.10 2.17 -5.57
C PRO A 196 -1.34 1.57 -4.37
N TYR A 197 -1.88 1.78 -3.18
CA TYR A 197 -1.51 1.03 -1.97
C TYR A 197 -0.08 1.25 -1.45
N PHE A 198 0.54 2.41 -1.71
CA PHE A 198 1.76 2.77 -0.97
C PHE A 198 1.48 2.91 0.52
N ASP A 199 0.28 3.27 0.87
CA ASP A 199 -0.32 3.08 2.18
C ASP A 199 -0.87 1.64 2.30
N ASN A 200 -0.20 0.68 3.02
CA ASN A 200 1.13 0.87 3.59
C ASN A 200 2.13 -0.19 3.04
N HIS A 201 1.99 -0.56 1.77
CA HIS A 201 2.95 -1.46 1.14
C HIS A 201 4.36 -0.87 1.07
N ALA A 202 4.51 0.48 1.14
CA ALA A 202 5.83 1.10 1.24
C ALA A 202 6.51 0.78 2.58
N GLY A 203 5.75 0.77 3.68
CA GLY A 203 6.22 0.34 5.00
C GLY A 203 6.57 -1.14 5.03
N VAL A 204 5.69 -2.00 4.50
CA VAL A 204 5.97 -3.45 4.38
C VAL A 204 7.24 -3.70 3.56
N TYR A 205 7.40 -3.01 2.43
CA TYR A 205 8.61 -3.08 1.61
C TYR A 205 9.86 -2.68 2.41
N ALA A 206 9.78 -1.62 3.21
CA ALA A 206 10.90 -1.21 4.07
C ALA A 206 11.26 -2.31 5.08
N LEU A 207 10.26 -2.95 5.71
CA LEU A 207 10.47 -4.05 6.65
C LEU A 207 11.14 -5.27 6.02
N LEU A 208 10.68 -5.68 4.84
CA LEU A 208 11.25 -6.82 4.11
C LEU A 208 12.72 -6.57 3.73
N ASN A 209 13.06 -5.36 3.31
CA ASN A 209 14.43 -4.98 2.99
C ASN A 209 15.33 -4.87 4.24
N VAL A 210 14.79 -4.41 5.37
CA VAL A 210 15.52 -4.42 6.64
C VAL A 210 15.82 -5.86 7.06
N ALA A 211 14.85 -6.78 6.93
CA ALA A 211 15.06 -8.21 7.20
C ALA A 211 16.18 -8.79 6.34
N GLU A 212 16.17 -8.52 5.04
CA GLU A 212 17.21 -8.95 4.10
C GLU A 212 18.59 -8.42 4.47
N GLN A 213 18.69 -7.11 4.80
CA GLN A 213 19.97 -6.48 5.10
C GLN A 213 20.57 -6.92 6.44
N LEU A 214 19.74 -7.40 7.37
CA LEU A 214 20.15 -7.77 8.73
C LEU A 214 20.16 -9.28 8.98
N HIS A 215 19.87 -10.12 7.98
CA HIS A 215 19.74 -11.56 8.22
C HIS A 215 21.02 -12.19 8.77
N ASP A 216 22.20 -11.82 8.22
CA ASP A 216 23.53 -12.29 8.65
C ASP A 216 24.20 -11.36 9.68
N THR A 217 23.50 -10.38 10.20
CA THR A 217 24.05 -9.40 11.13
C THR A 217 23.63 -9.72 12.56
N ASP A 218 24.60 -9.83 13.47
CA ASP A 218 24.29 -9.91 14.90
C ASP A 218 23.78 -8.55 15.38
N ILE A 219 22.60 -8.56 16.01
CA ILE A 219 21.97 -7.38 16.59
C ILE A 219 21.71 -7.63 18.10
N PRO A 220 21.81 -6.59 18.95
CA PRO A 220 21.63 -6.75 20.39
C PRO A 220 20.15 -6.78 20.83
N TYR A 221 19.27 -7.32 19.99
CA TYR A 221 17.82 -7.33 20.21
C TYR A 221 17.20 -8.67 19.86
N ASP A 222 16.12 -9.02 20.56
CA ASP A 222 15.17 -10.06 20.19
C ASP A 222 14.14 -9.42 19.23
N LEU A 223 14.32 -9.59 17.90
CA LEU A 223 13.63 -8.80 16.89
C LEU A 223 12.43 -9.53 16.29
N TYR A 224 11.29 -8.87 16.31
CA TYR A 224 10.07 -9.27 15.61
C TYR A 224 9.77 -8.28 14.48
N ILE A 225 9.50 -8.81 13.28
CA ILE A 225 9.02 -8.05 12.13
C ILE A 225 7.60 -8.50 11.84
N VAL A 226 6.67 -7.55 11.81
CA VAL A 226 5.24 -7.81 11.70
C VAL A 226 4.67 -7.06 10.50
N ALA A 227 4.07 -7.80 9.56
CA ALA A 227 3.14 -7.22 8.61
C ALA A 227 1.73 -7.41 9.18
N SER A 228 1.18 -6.34 9.77
CA SER A 228 -0.13 -6.38 10.42
C SER A 228 -1.27 -6.39 9.40
N ASN A 229 -2.43 -6.82 9.85
CA ASN A 229 -3.65 -6.87 9.06
C ASN A 229 -4.78 -6.15 9.78
N HIS A 230 -5.78 -5.66 9.03
CA HIS A 230 -6.94 -4.94 9.57
C HIS A 230 -6.60 -3.60 10.25
N GLU A 231 -5.55 -2.90 9.81
CA GLU A 231 -5.27 -1.53 10.20
C GLU A 231 -6.39 -0.62 9.72
N GLU A 232 -6.73 -0.67 8.43
CA GLU A 232 -7.69 0.14 7.71
C GLU A 232 -9.13 0.06 8.23
N ILE A 233 -9.42 -0.94 9.04
CA ILE A 233 -10.73 -1.15 9.67
C ILE A 233 -10.66 -1.10 11.20
N GLY A 234 -9.63 -0.45 11.75
CA GLY A 234 -9.54 -0.10 13.16
C GLY A 234 -8.38 -0.74 13.93
N LEU A 235 -7.17 -0.82 13.33
CA LEU A 235 -5.89 -1.13 13.99
C LEU A 235 -5.87 -2.51 14.69
N ARG A 236 -6.63 -3.49 14.18
CA ARG A 236 -6.98 -4.71 14.92
C ARG A 236 -5.83 -5.69 15.02
N GLY A 237 -5.10 -5.88 13.91
CA GLY A 237 -3.97 -6.81 13.86
C GLY A 237 -2.84 -6.40 14.78
N ALA A 238 -2.53 -5.12 14.82
CA ALA A 238 -1.48 -4.58 15.66
C ALA A 238 -1.75 -4.79 17.16
N ALA A 239 -3.00 -4.62 17.59
CA ALA A 239 -3.38 -4.89 18.99
C ALA A 239 -3.11 -6.35 19.40
N VAL A 240 -3.44 -7.31 18.51
CA VAL A 240 -3.19 -8.74 18.76
C VAL A 240 -1.71 -9.07 18.70
N ALA A 241 -0.98 -8.54 17.72
CA ALA A 241 0.47 -8.74 17.62
C ALA A 241 1.20 -8.21 18.86
N ALA A 242 0.89 -6.99 19.31
CA ALA A 242 1.46 -6.40 20.51
C ALA A 242 1.22 -7.24 21.76
N TYR A 243 -0.02 -7.72 21.94
CA TYR A 243 -0.39 -8.58 23.07
C TYR A 243 0.36 -9.92 23.05
N THR A 244 0.53 -10.51 21.88
CA THR A 244 1.16 -11.83 21.72
C THR A 244 2.68 -11.74 21.88
N ILE A 245 3.31 -10.76 21.21
CA ILE A 245 4.77 -10.59 21.18
C ILE A 245 5.28 -9.99 22.49
N LYS A 246 4.53 -9.08 23.11
CA LYS A 246 4.91 -8.33 24.31
C LYS A 246 6.26 -7.63 24.15
N PRO A 247 6.41 -6.72 23.18
CA PRO A 247 7.68 -6.05 22.94
C PRO A 247 7.98 -5.01 24.04
N ASP A 248 9.26 -4.80 24.35
CA ASP A 248 9.73 -3.69 25.19
C ASP A 248 9.66 -2.36 24.44
N VAL A 249 9.86 -2.44 23.11
CA VAL A 249 9.91 -1.29 22.18
C VAL A 249 9.23 -1.67 20.88
N CYS A 250 8.44 -0.73 20.33
CA CYS A 250 7.87 -0.85 19.02
C CYS A 250 8.22 0.35 18.13
N ILE A 251 8.62 0.10 16.90
CA ILE A 251 8.72 1.10 15.85
C ILE A 251 7.68 0.75 14.80
N CYS A 252 6.66 1.59 14.69
CA CYS A 252 5.67 1.51 13.63
C CYS A 252 6.18 2.23 12.38
N ILE A 253 5.93 1.65 11.22
CA ILE A 253 6.17 2.28 9.94
C ILE A 253 4.83 2.44 9.26
N ASP A 254 4.50 3.65 8.81
CA ASP A 254 3.24 3.94 8.15
C ASP A 254 3.41 4.95 7.04
N ALA A 255 2.36 5.24 6.28
CA ALA A 255 2.31 6.38 5.38
C ALA A 255 1.88 7.65 6.13
N THR A 256 2.22 8.83 5.61
CA THR A 256 1.66 10.10 6.06
C THR A 256 1.43 11.04 4.89
N HIS A 257 0.50 11.98 5.05
CA HIS A 257 0.16 12.93 4.00
C HIS A 257 1.33 13.86 3.66
N ALA A 258 1.85 13.76 2.43
CA ALA A 258 2.66 14.83 1.89
C ALA A 258 1.78 16.06 1.61
N THR A 259 2.34 17.24 1.85
CA THR A 259 1.59 18.53 1.75
C THR A 259 2.17 19.46 0.68
N ASP A 260 3.02 18.94 -0.17
CA ASP A 260 3.77 19.67 -1.20
C ASP A 260 3.07 19.68 -2.57
N TYR A 261 1.73 19.81 -2.57
CA TYR A 261 0.91 19.91 -3.78
C TYR A 261 -0.15 21.02 -3.66
N PRO A 262 -0.79 21.44 -4.77
CA PRO A 262 -1.74 22.56 -4.76
C PRO A 262 -2.86 22.41 -3.74
N SER A 263 -3.32 23.53 -3.18
CA SER A 263 -4.43 23.65 -2.21
C SER A 263 -4.13 23.15 -0.79
N MET A 264 -2.88 22.78 -0.47
CA MET A 264 -2.51 22.44 0.90
C MET A 264 -2.18 23.68 1.72
N ASN A 265 -2.58 23.65 2.99
CA ASN A 265 -2.26 24.69 3.98
C ASN A 265 -1.21 24.16 4.95
N ILE A 266 0.06 24.47 4.69
CA ILE A 266 1.20 24.00 5.49
C ILE A 266 1.17 24.45 6.96
N ILE A 267 0.45 25.51 7.30
CA ILE A 267 0.30 25.98 8.69
C ILE A 267 -0.56 24.98 9.48
N ASN A 268 -1.60 24.45 8.84
CA ASN A 268 -2.55 23.54 9.49
C ASN A 268 -2.13 22.08 9.34
N GLU A 269 -1.59 21.71 8.16
CA GLU A 269 -1.34 20.32 7.77
C GLU A 269 0.14 19.88 7.96
N GLY A 270 1.04 20.83 8.29
CA GLY A 270 2.48 20.60 8.32
C GLY A 270 3.14 20.79 6.94
N ASP A 271 4.48 20.85 6.91
CA ASP A 271 5.28 21.04 5.68
C ASP A 271 6.04 19.74 5.35
N ILE A 272 5.33 18.75 4.83
CA ILE A 272 5.86 17.42 4.49
C ILE A 272 6.00 17.29 2.98
N LYS A 273 7.22 16.95 2.49
CA LYS A 273 7.55 16.93 1.07
C LYS A 273 8.05 15.56 0.63
N LEU A 274 7.67 15.16 -0.58
CA LEU A 274 8.27 13.99 -1.23
C LEU A 274 9.76 14.24 -1.53
N GLY A 275 10.61 13.27 -1.20
CA GLY A 275 12.06 13.38 -1.34
C GLY A 275 12.72 14.19 -0.24
N GLY A 276 11.96 14.61 0.78
CA GLY A 276 12.44 15.30 1.97
C GLY A 276 13.06 14.40 3.04
N GLY A 277 12.96 13.10 2.86
CA GLY A 277 13.34 12.07 3.84
C GLY A 277 12.13 11.48 4.55
N CYS A 278 12.35 10.48 5.39
CA CYS A 278 11.28 9.92 6.23
C CYS A 278 10.73 10.95 7.22
N VAL A 279 9.58 10.67 7.79
CA VAL A 279 8.93 11.56 8.76
C VAL A 279 8.97 10.92 10.13
N LEU A 280 9.52 11.63 11.11
CA LEU A 280 9.50 11.23 12.50
C LEU A 280 8.31 11.89 13.19
N ALA A 281 7.39 11.08 13.68
CA ALA A 281 6.22 11.59 14.40
C ALA A 281 6.59 12.00 15.83
N LYS A 282 5.96 13.08 16.31
CA LYS A 282 6.10 13.58 17.67
C LYS A 282 4.74 13.96 18.23
N GLY A 283 4.40 13.45 19.41
CA GLY A 283 3.10 13.69 20.02
C GLY A 283 2.87 12.81 21.25
N PRO A 284 1.68 12.87 21.87
CA PRO A 284 1.39 12.21 23.13
C PRO A 284 1.42 10.68 23.09
N ASN A 285 1.27 10.08 21.92
CA ASN A 285 1.36 8.62 21.73
C ASN A 285 2.73 8.15 21.18
N ILE A 286 3.73 9.03 21.21
CA ILE A 286 5.11 8.72 20.87
C ILE A 286 5.98 8.81 22.10
N PHE A 287 6.76 7.76 22.38
CA PHE A 287 7.67 7.73 23.51
C PHE A 287 8.87 8.64 23.21
N GLN A 288 9.02 9.72 24.01
CA GLN A 288 9.96 10.82 23.73
C GLN A 288 11.41 10.33 23.58
N GLU A 289 11.88 9.47 24.49
CA GLU A 289 13.27 8.98 24.43
C GLU A 289 13.55 8.16 23.18
N LEU A 290 12.54 7.43 22.66
CA LEU A 290 12.68 6.68 21.41
C LEU A 290 12.70 7.61 20.21
N PHE A 291 11.86 8.65 20.20
CA PHE A 291 11.92 9.72 19.20
C PHE A 291 13.30 10.38 19.19
N ASP A 292 13.81 10.79 20.37
CA ASP A 292 15.12 11.45 20.50
C ASP A 292 16.25 10.56 19.97
N SER A 293 16.16 9.25 20.22
CA SER A 293 17.12 8.26 19.69
C SER A 293 17.10 8.20 18.15
N LEU A 294 15.92 8.13 17.54
CA LEU A 294 15.77 8.07 16.07
C LEU A 294 16.23 9.38 15.42
N GLU A 295 15.88 10.52 16.04
CA GLU A 295 16.32 11.85 15.56
C GLU A 295 17.84 12.02 15.66
N SER A 296 18.44 11.55 16.76
CA SER A 296 19.90 11.53 16.95
C SER A 296 20.60 10.72 15.84
N ILE A 297 20.05 9.51 15.55
CA ILE A 297 20.57 8.68 14.45
C ILE A 297 20.50 9.43 13.13
N ALA A 298 19.38 10.07 12.82
CA ALA A 298 19.22 10.81 11.58
C ALA A 298 20.26 11.93 11.46
N LYS A 299 20.46 12.71 12.53
CA LYS A 299 21.44 13.80 12.59
C LYS A 299 22.88 13.31 12.45
N GLU A 300 23.27 12.30 13.22
CA GLU A 300 24.63 11.74 13.24
C GLU A 300 25.03 11.11 11.89
N GLN A 301 24.07 10.46 11.23
CA GLN A 301 24.31 9.77 9.95
C GLN A 301 24.01 10.64 8.72
N GLY A 302 23.55 11.88 8.91
CA GLY A 302 23.17 12.78 7.83
C GLY A 302 21.98 12.29 7.01
N ILE A 303 21.09 11.49 7.63
CA ILE A 303 19.88 10.99 6.98
C ILE A 303 18.84 12.10 6.98
N LYS A 304 18.28 12.40 5.81
CA LYS A 304 17.21 13.38 5.71
C LYS A 304 15.95 12.88 6.41
N TYR A 305 15.35 13.74 7.21
CA TYR A 305 14.08 13.49 7.88
C TYR A 305 13.26 14.77 7.99
N GLN A 306 11.98 14.60 8.23
CA GLN A 306 11.00 15.65 8.45
C GLN A 306 10.27 15.38 9.76
N LEU A 307 9.57 16.36 10.30
CA LEU A 307 8.82 16.22 11.55
C LEU A 307 7.34 16.36 11.29
N GLU A 308 6.57 15.41 11.84
CA GLU A 308 5.13 15.48 11.96
C GLU A 308 4.76 15.60 13.43
N VAL A 309 4.07 16.68 13.79
CA VAL A 309 3.70 16.94 15.17
C VAL A 309 2.18 16.91 15.28
N SER A 310 1.67 15.98 16.10
CA SER A 310 0.24 15.88 16.39
C SER A 310 -0.01 15.96 17.89
N PRO A 311 -0.92 16.82 18.36
CA PRO A 311 -1.36 16.83 19.75
C PRO A 311 -2.39 15.73 20.05
N TYR A 312 -2.80 14.95 19.06
CA TYR A 312 -3.78 13.89 19.14
C TYR A 312 -3.15 12.53 18.89
N PRO A 313 -3.79 11.42 19.28
CA PRO A 313 -3.38 10.08 18.86
C PRO A 313 -3.35 9.97 17.33
N THR A 314 -2.36 9.25 16.81
CA THR A 314 -2.25 8.99 15.38
C THR A 314 -3.33 8.01 14.91
N GLY A 315 -3.70 8.07 13.63
CA GLY A 315 -4.58 7.09 13.01
C GLY A 315 -3.86 5.82 12.55
N THR A 316 -2.76 5.45 13.22
CA THR A 316 -1.88 4.33 12.81
C THR A 316 -1.84 3.24 13.87
N ASP A 317 -1.24 2.11 13.55
CA ASP A 317 -1.01 0.99 14.47
C ASP A 317 -0.31 1.41 15.78
N ALA A 318 0.50 2.47 15.77
CA ALA A 318 1.16 3.02 16.95
C ALA A 318 0.18 3.37 18.07
N ASN A 319 -1.03 3.77 17.73
CA ASN A 319 -2.04 4.18 18.70
C ASN A 319 -2.48 3.03 19.64
N VAL A 320 -2.78 1.86 19.08
CA VAL A 320 -3.25 0.70 19.87
C VAL A 320 -2.09 -0.03 20.54
N ILE A 321 -0.90 -0.02 19.92
CA ILE A 321 0.29 -0.67 20.46
C ILE A 321 0.73 0.02 21.75
N GLN A 322 0.79 1.36 21.76
CA GLN A 322 1.16 2.13 22.93
C GLN A 322 0.30 1.78 24.15
N MET A 323 -0.99 1.49 23.95
CA MET A 323 -1.95 1.19 25.01
C MET A 323 -2.03 -0.30 25.37
N SER A 324 -1.28 -1.15 24.71
CA SER A 324 -1.31 -2.60 24.98
C SER A 324 -0.61 -2.92 26.29
N MET A 325 -1.14 -3.90 27.03
CA MET A 325 -0.66 -4.36 28.33
C MET A 325 -0.54 -3.23 29.36
N ASP A 326 0.67 -2.99 29.88
CA ASP A 326 1.01 -1.90 30.83
C ASP A 326 1.65 -0.69 30.13
N GLY A 327 1.55 -0.64 28.81
CA GLY A 327 2.10 0.38 27.93
C GLY A 327 3.40 -0.04 27.25
N ILE A 328 3.44 0.08 25.92
CA ILE A 328 4.63 -0.23 25.12
C ILE A 328 5.27 1.05 24.63
N LYS A 329 6.60 1.17 24.79
CA LYS A 329 7.38 2.30 24.27
C LYS A 329 7.33 2.30 22.75
N THR A 330 6.58 3.22 22.15
CA THR A 330 6.26 3.21 20.74
C THR A 330 6.79 4.47 20.04
N ALA A 331 7.36 4.30 18.85
CA ALA A 331 7.68 5.36 17.91
C ALA A 331 6.99 5.10 16.57
N LEU A 332 6.84 6.16 15.79
CA LEU A 332 6.29 6.11 14.43
C LEU A 332 7.26 6.81 13.46
N ILE A 333 7.62 6.09 12.41
CA ILE A 333 8.35 6.60 11.26
C ILE A 333 7.42 6.51 10.06
N SER A 334 7.08 7.65 9.44
CA SER A 334 6.15 7.65 8.32
C SER A 334 6.86 7.94 7.00
N ILE A 335 6.30 7.40 5.93
CA ILE A 335 6.73 7.60 4.55
C ILE A 335 5.78 8.61 3.91
N PRO A 336 6.28 9.78 3.44
CA PRO A 336 5.43 10.75 2.77
C PRO A 336 4.72 10.17 1.55
N CYS A 337 3.40 10.35 1.49
CA CYS A 337 2.55 9.88 0.42
C CYS A 337 1.60 10.99 -0.04
N ARG A 338 1.54 11.29 -1.34
CA ARG A 338 0.50 12.15 -1.92
C ARG A 338 -0.69 11.30 -2.31
N TYR A 339 -1.88 11.88 -2.17
CA TYR A 339 -3.15 11.29 -2.64
C TYR A 339 -3.47 9.94 -1.98
N MET A 340 -3.07 9.78 -0.72
CA MET A 340 -3.35 8.59 0.10
C MET A 340 -4.83 8.21 0.04
N HIS A 341 -5.15 6.91 0.10
CA HIS A 341 -6.50 6.35 -0.01
C HIS A 341 -7.20 6.59 -1.36
N THR A 342 -6.41 6.85 -2.41
CA THR A 342 -6.92 6.97 -3.77
C THR A 342 -6.42 5.82 -4.66
N PRO A 343 -7.02 5.60 -5.83
CA PRO A 343 -6.54 4.58 -6.76
C PRO A 343 -5.12 4.78 -7.30
N TYR A 344 -4.54 5.98 -7.11
CA TYR A 344 -3.16 6.30 -7.44
C TYR A 344 -2.57 7.23 -6.40
N GLU A 345 -1.57 6.74 -5.72
CA GLU A 345 -0.75 7.44 -4.72
C GLU A 345 0.63 7.73 -5.30
N ILE A 346 1.38 8.63 -4.68
CA ILE A 346 2.76 8.92 -5.09
C ILE A 346 3.67 8.95 -3.88
N CYS A 347 4.74 8.15 -3.92
CA CYS A 347 5.81 8.14 -2.93
C CYS A 347 7.19 8.41 -3.57
N SER A 348 8.18 8.68 -2.74
CA SER A 348 9.57 8.83 -3.15
C SER A 348 10.42 7.65 -2.66
N GLN A 349 11.17 7.03 -3.56
CA GLN A 349 12.14 6.00 -3.20
C GLN A 349 13.17 6.50 -2.18
N LYS A 350 13.50 7.80 -2.20
CA LYS A 350 14.47 8.40 -1.25
C LYS A 350 13.93 8.36 0.17
N ASP A 351 12.63 8.57 0.35
CA ASP A 351 12.00 8.61 1.68
C ASP A 351 11.88 7.20 2.26
N ILE A 352 11.54 6.22 1.41
CA ILE A 352 11.55 4.80 1.78
C ILE A 352 12.98 4.37 2.19
N ASN A 353 14.00 4.77 1.44
CA ASN A 353 15.39 4.45 1.76
C ASN A 353 15.84 5.10 3.08
N ALA A 354 15.42 6.34 3.36
CA ALA A 354 15.71 7.01 4.62
C ALA A 354 15.07 6.28 5.80
N THR A 355 13.84 5.80 5.66
CA THR A 355 13.14 4.97 6.66
C THR A 355 13.94 3.70 6.96
N MET A 356 14.33 2.96 5.94
CA MET A 356 15.11 1.72 6.09
C MET A 356 16.46 1.99 6.79
N GLU A 357 17.17 3.04 6.41
CA GLU A 357 18.48 3.33 6.97
C GLU A 357 18.39 3.74 8.45
N ILE A 358 17.41 4.54 8.87
CA ILE A 358 17.20 4.87 10.29
C ILE A 358 16.92 3.61 11.11
N ILE A 359 16.02 2.74 10.65
CA ILE A 359 15.68 1.50 11.34
C ILE A 359 16.91 0.60 11.47
N LYS A 360 17.65 0.40 10.40
CA LYS A 360 18.87 -0.39 10.41
C LYS A 360 19.91 0.15 11.40
N ARG A 361 20.14 1.48 11.42
CA ARG A 361 21.06 2.10 12.36
C ARG A 361 20.59 1.97 13.80
N PHE A 362 19.29 2.04 14.06
CA PHE A 362 18.73 1.80 15.37
C PHE A 362 19.01 0.36 15.84
N LEU A 363 18.80 -0.64 15.00
CA LEU A 363 18.99 -2.04 15.33
C LEU A 363 20.45 -2.47 15.46
N CYS A 364 21.39 -1.72 14.91
CA CYS A 364 22.83 -1.99 15.01
C CYS A 364 23.53 -1.20 16.13
N ARG A 365 22.79 -0.45 16.98
CA ARG A 365 23.31 0.21 18.20
C ARG A 365 23.24 -0.69 19.44
#